data_d5caa3563a21810d1a42fb6bcd7c5d14
#
_entry.id   d5caa3563a21810d1a42fb6bcd7c5d14
#
_cell.length_a   1.000
_cell.length_b   1.000
_cell.length_c   1.000
_cell.angle_alpha   90.00
_cell.angle_beta   90.00
_cell.angle_gamma   90.00
#
_symmetry.space_group_name_H-M   'P 1'
#
loop_
_entity.id
_entity.type
_entity.pdbx_description
1 polymer ?
#
loop_
_entity_poly.entity_id
_entity_poly.type
_entity_poly.pdbx_seq_one_letter_code
_entity_poly.pdbx_strand_id
1 'polypeptide(L)'
;MEESDMKELDCVEVIVEKKRYADDGVHKGMQGWICDGDCIDGYWLVNFPQYGEKDDIAEINIKEEDLLLLPNGMDARVNESIRAQHENK
;
A
#
# COMPACT_ATOMS: atom_id res chain seq x y z
N MET A 1 -7.35 -25.44 1.40
CA MET A 1 -7.46 -24.00 1.37
C MET A 1 -6.16 -23.30 1.60
N GLU A 2 -5.89 -22.34 0.79
CA GLU A 2 -4.63 -21.63 0.88
C GLU A 2 -4.66 -20.57 1.94
N GLU A 3 -3.57 -20.46 2.66
CA GLU A 3 -3.42 -19.38 3.60
C GLU A 3 -2.66 -18.25 2.91
N SER A 4 -3.02 -17.04 3.29
CA SER A 4 -2.30 -15.89 2.78
C SER A 4 -0.90 -15.87 3.36
N ASP A 5 0.10 -15.50 2.54
CA ASP A 5 1.45 -15.29 3.02
C ASP A 5 1.60 -13.96 3.72
N MET A 6 0.56 -13.12 3.67
CA MET A 6 0.59 -11.79 4.26
C MET A 6 0.07 -11.81 5.69
N LYS A 7 0.60 -10.90 6.50
CA LYS A 7 0.19 -10.78 7.90
C LYS A 7 0.44 -9.37 8.38
N GLU A 8 -0.02 -9.09 9.58
CA GLU A 8 0.17 -7.79 10.22
C GLU A 8 1.64 -7.38 10.20
N LEU A 9 1.89 -6.12 9.87
CA LEU A 9 3.20 -5.49 9.80
C LEU A 9 4.04 -5.89 8.59
N ASP A 10 3.55 -6.80 7.75
CA ASP A 10 4.25 -7.10 6.50
C ASP A 10 4.23 -5.89 5.59
N CYS A 11 5.33 -5.69 4.87
CA CYS A 11 5.43 -4.62 3.88
C CYS A 11 4.92 -5.11 2.55
N VAL A 12 4.20 -4.26 1.84
CA VAL A 12 3.55 -4.62 0.58
C VAL A 12 3.63 -3.50 -0.44
N GLU A 13 3.48 -3.85 -1.70
CA GLU A 13 3.45 -2.88 -2.80
C GLU A 13 2.17 -3.06 -3.60
N VAL A 14 1.55 -1.95 -4.00
CA VAL A 14 0.36 -1.96 -4.85
C VAL A 14 0.82 -2.25 -6.28
N ILE A 15 0.25 -3.28 -6.90
CA ILE A 15 0.69 -3.72 -8.22
C ILE A 15 -0.28 -3.38 -9.35
N VAL A 16 -1.33 -2.63 -9.03
CA VAL A 16 -2.31 -2.19 -10.03
C VAL A 16 -2.67 -0.73 -9.80
N GLU A 17 -3.09 -0.07 -10.87
CA GLU A 17 -3.62 1.29 -10.77
C GLU A 17 -5.13 1.20 -10.82
N LYS A 18 -5.80 1.62 -9.74
CA LYS A 18 -7.25 1.62 -9.66
C LYS A 18 -7.76 2.97 -9.18
N LYS A 19 -8.84 3.43 -9.77
CA LYS A 19 -9.41 4.72 -9.42
C LYS A 19 -9.75 4.79 -7.92
N ARG A 20 -10.29 3.71 -7.36
CA ARG A 20 -10.69 3.73 -5.95
C ARG A 20 -9.50 3.95 -5.01
N TYR A 21 -8.32 3.44 -5.39
CA TYR A 21 -7.10 3.67 -4.62
C TYR A 21 -6.55 5.06 -4.90
N ALA A 22 -6.57 5.47 -6.17
CA ALA A 22 -6.06 6.77 -6.57
C ALA A 22 -6.86 7.91 -5.93
N ASP A 23 -8.15 7.71 -5.71
CA ASP A 23 -8.98 8.71 -5.05
C ASP A 23 -8.48 9.01 -3.63
N ASP A 24 -7.79 8.07 -3.02
CA ASP A 24 -7.18 8.25 -1.70
C ASP A 24 -5.69 8.56 -1.78
N GLY A 25 -5.19 8.82 -2.97
CA GLY A 25 -3.79 9.17 -3.18
C GLY A 25 -2.85 7.99 -3.35
N VAL A 26 -3.40 6.77 -3.50
CA VAL A 26 -2.59 5.56 -3.61
C VAL A 26 -2.54 5.11 -5.06
N HIS A 27 -1.32 5.01 -5.58
CA HIS A 27 -1.08 4.66 -6.99
C HIS A 27 -0.22 3.41 -7.11
N LYS A 28 -0.25 2.80 -8.28
CA LYS A 28 0.56 1.62 -8.57
C LYS A 28 2.03 1.88 -8.22
N GLY A 29 2.65 0.94 -7.56
CA GLY A 29 4.04 1.03 -7.16
C GLY A 29 4.26 1.57 -5.76
N MET A 30 3.23 2.16 -5.16
CA MET A 30 3.36 2.66 -3.80
C MET A 30 3.48 1.52 -2.81
N GLN A 31 4.24 1.77 -1.75
CA GLN A 31 4.56 0.76 -0.75
C GLN A 31 4.06 1.16 0.62
N GLY A 32 3.69 0.16 1.41
CA GLY A 32 3.20 0.40 2.76
C GLY A 32 3.30 -0.84 3.60
N TRP A 33 2.60 -0.85 4.72
CA TRP A 33 2.56 -2.03 5.58
C TRP A 33 1.13 -2.33 6.01
N ILE A 34 0.91 -3.61 6.32
CA ILE A 34 -0.41 -4.08 6.77
C ILE A 34 -0.60 -3.69 8.22
N CYS A 35 -1.68 -2.96 8.50
CA CYS A 35 -1.96 -2.43 9.84
C CYS A 35 -2.70 -3.41 10.73
N ASP A 36 -3.50 -4.28 10.13
CA ASP A 36 -4.39 -5.18 10.86
C ASP A 36 -4.16 -6.59 10.38
N GLY A 37 -4.05 -7.52 11.32
CA GLY A 37 -3.82 -8.92 11.00
C GLY A 37 -5.01 -9.63 10.39
N ASP A 38 -6.16 -8.99 10.29
CA ASP A 38 -7.37 -9.59 9.74
C ASP A 38 -7.58 -9.21 8.30
N CYS A 39 -7.61 -10.23 7.43
CA CYS A 39 -7.97 -10.04 6.03
C CYS A 39 -9.48 -10.25 5.94
N ILE A 40 -10.22 -9.17 5.71
CA ILE A 40 -11.68 -9.21 5.71
C ILE A 40 -12.18 -9.13 4.27
N ASP A 41 -12.90 -10.15 3.84
CA ASP A 41 -13.45 -10.22 2.48
C ASP A 41 -12.38 -10.08 1.41
N GLY A 42 -11.16 -10.53 1.70
CA GLY A 42 -10.06 -10.44 0.75
C GLY A 42 -9.32 -9.11 0.75
N TYR A 43 -9.63 -8.24 1.72
CA TYR A 43 -9.00 -6.93 1.82
C TYR A 43 -8.14 -6.80 3.06
N TRP A 44 -6.98 -6.17 2.90
CA TRP A 44 -6.09 -5.83 4.00
C TRP A 44 -6.09 -4.33 4.23
N LEU A 45 -6.05 -3.92 5.49
CA LEU A 45 -5.88 -2.50 5.82
C LEU A 45 -4.39 -2.17 5.70
N VAL A 46 -4.05 -1.26 4.80
CA VAL A 46 -2.66 -0.93 4.49
C VAL A 46 -2.41 0.55 4.72
N ASN A 47 -1.32 0.86 5.40
CA ASN A 47 -0.87 2.22 5.65
C ASN A 47 0.23 2.59 4.67
N PHE A 48 0.08 3.75 4.00
CA PHE A 48 1.06 4.25 3.03
C PHE A 48 1.73 5.51 3.60
N PRO A 49 2.95 5.40 4.12
CA PRO A 49 3.62 6.53 4.76
C PRO A 49 4.26 7.48 3.78
N GLN A 50 4.55 8.68 4.24
CA GLN A 50 5.33 9.67 3.50
C GLN A 50 6.74 9.72 4.07
N TYR A 51 7.73 9.81 3.19
CA TYR A 51 9.12 9.92 3.62
C TYR A 51 9.37 11.29 4.25
N GLY A 52 9.86 11.29 5.47
CA GLY A 52 10.22 12.53 6.14
C GLY A 52 9.06 13.37 6.62
N GLU A 53 7.83 12.93 6.39
CA GLU A 53 6.64 13.64 6.82
C GLU A 53 6.03 12.93 8.00
N LYS A 54 5.14 13.62 8.69
CA LYS A 54 4.46 13.03 9.85
C LYS A 54 3.17 12.34 9.48
N ASP A 55 2.47 12.87 8.50
CA ASP A 55 1.18 12.34 8.10
C ASP A 55 1.35 11.29 7.02
N ASP A 56 0.56 10.25 7.11
CA ASP A 56 0.56 9.20 6.09
C ASP A 56 -0.21 9.69 4.86
N ILE A 57 0.12 9.09 3.71
CA ILE A 57 -0.63 9.37 2.48
C ILE A 57 -2.06 8.87 2.65
N ALA A 58 -2.19 7.64 3.14
CA ALA A 58 -3.50 7.02 3.29
C ALA A 58 -3.39 5.77 4.15
N GLU A 59 -4.53 5.37 4.71
CA GLU A 59 -4.68 4.10 5.40
C GLU A 59 -6.00 3.54 4.90
N ILE A 60 -5.94 2.62 3.94
CA ILE A 60 -7.11 2.13 3.23
C ILE A 60 -7.07 0.63 3.04
N ASN A 61 -8.22 0.06 2.72
CA ASN A 61 -8.35 -1.36 2.42
C ASN A 61 -7.94 -1.63 0.98
N ILE A 62 -7.01 -2.56 0.80
CA ILE A 62 -6.51 -2.97 -0.51
C ILE A 62 -6.76 -4.46 -0.69
N LYS A 63 -7.26 -4.82 -1.85
CA LYS A 63 -7.52 -6.23 -2.17
C LYS A 63 -6.20 -7.00 -2.20
N GLU A 64 -6.19 -8.18 -1.59
CA GLU A 64 -4.96 -8.96 -1.49
C GLU A 64 -4.31 -9.22 -2.85
N GLU A 65 -5.12 -9.50 -3.87
CA GLU A 65 -4.58 -9.77 -5.20
C GLU A 65 -3.93 -8.55 -5.83
N ASP A 66 -4.17 -7.36 -5.29
CA ASP A 66 -3.59 -6.10 -5.78
C ASP A 66 -2.30 -5.75 -5.05
N LEU A 67 -1.83 -6.62 -4.16
CA LEU A 67 -0.65 -6.40 -3.34
C LEU A 67 0.44 -7.42 -3.63
N LEU A 68 1.69 -6.98 -3.53
CA LEU A 68 2.86 -7.84 -3.63
C LEU A 68 3.61 -7.76 -2.30
N LEU A 69 3.94 -8.92 -1.74
CA LEU A 69 4.68 -8.97 -0.49
C LEU A 69 6.12 -8.53 -0.70
N LEU A 70 6.61 -7.66 0.18
CA LEU A 70 7.98 -7.14 0.14
C LEU A 70 8.76 -7.71 1.32
N PRO A 71 9.45 -8.85 1.15
CA PRO A 71 10.10 -9.52 2.27
C PRO A 71 11.27 -8.74 2.88
N ASN A 72 11.81 -7.79 2.14
CA ASN A 72 12.96 -6.99 2.62
C ASN A 72 12.55 -5.60 3.09
N GLY A 73 11.26 -5.38 3.28
CA GLY A 73 10.76 -4.10 3.77
C GLY A 73 10.37 -3.15 2.65
N MET A 74 9.93 -1.96 3.03
CA MET A 74 9.46 -0.96 2.07
C MET A 74 10.30 0.30 2.14
N ASP A 75 10.18 1.15 1.12
CA ASP A 75 10.89 2.43 1.05
C ASP A 75 9.86 3.53 0.76
N ALA A 76 9.63 4.40 1.74
CA ALA A 76 8.66 5.49 1.61
C ALA A 76 9.05 6.51 0.55
N ARG A 77 10.32 6.57 0.17
CA ARG A 77 10.76 7.50 -0.89
C ARG A 77 10.13 7.16 -2.22
N VAL A 78 9.82 5.87 -2.42
CA VAL A 78 9.13 5.42 -3.62
C VAL A 78 7.76 6.09 -3.70
N ASN A 79 7.06 6.16 -2.58
CA ASN A 79 5.74 6.78 -2.52
C ASN A 79 5.80 8.26 -2.90
N GLU A 80 6.82 8.98 -2.42
CA GLU A 80 6.97 10.38 -2.76
C GLU A 80 7.23 10.59 -4.23
N SER A 81 8.08 9.76 -4.81
CA SER A 81 8.40 9.84 -6.22
C SER A 81 7.16 9.61 -7.08
N ILE A 82 6.37 8.61 -6.74
CA ILE A 82 5.15 8.29 -7.48
C ILE A 82 4.13 9.42 -7.33
N ARG A 83 3.97 9.92 -6.11
CA ARG A 83 3.04 11.00 -5.85
C ARG A 83 3.39 12.23 -6.68
N ALA A 84 4.68 12.56 -6.73
CA ALA A 84 5.15 13.73 -7.51
C ALA A 84 4.82 13.57 -8.99
N GLN A 85 4.95 12.34 -9.52
CA GLN A 85 4.62 12.09 -10.91
C GLN A 85 3.16 12.37 -11.21
N HIS A 86 2.28 12.02 -10.29
CA HIS A 86 0.84 12.23 -10.48
C HIS A 86 0.44 13.67 -10.23
N GLU A 87 1.15 14.38 -9.37
CA GLU A 87 0.85 15.78 -9.10
C GLU A 87 1.28 16.71 -10.23
N ASN A 88 2.20 16.27 -11.05
CA ASN A 88 2.73 17.09 -12.14
C ASN A 88 1.95 16.96 -13.44
N LYS A 89 0.83 16.32 -13.40
CA LYS A 89 -0.01 16.16 -14.60
C LYS A 89 -0.98 17.29 -14.80
#